data_1287a613546a8263fa566c9d49a8a7c8
#
_entry.id   1287a613546a8263fa566c9d49a8a7c8
#
_cell.length_a   1.000
_cell.length_b   1.000
_cell.length_c   1.000
_cell.angle_alpha   90.00
_cell.angle_beta   90.00
_cell.angle_gamma   90.00
#
_symmetry.space_group_name_H-M   'P 1'
#
loop_
_entity.id
_entity.type
_entity.pdbx_description
1 polymer ?
#
loop_
_entity_poly.entity_id
_entity_poly.type
_entity_poly.pdbx_seq_one_letter_code
_entity_poly.pdbx_strand_id
1 'polypeptide(L)'
;EILIITMQQHQKYFPLFDNNNKLTNLFLLVANLSDSKGYIKIGNQRVIEARLSDAKFFWDKNKTQNLVKQVGKLKNLTFFNQLGTFYDRTQRLRKLASLVSDQLNLNKEKVEIASSICKADLVSDLVGEYPELQGIMGKYFAIEQGFAEDISFAISDHYLPIGINSDVPKKPISAAVAVIDKTDNLVGFFGI
;
A
#
# COMPACT_ATOMS: atom_id res chain seq x y z
N GLU A 1 -2.19 10.72 4.96
CA GLU A 1 -1.63 10.05 3.77
C GLU A 1 -2.75 9.45 2.92
N ILE A 2 -3.59 8.54 3.46
CA ILE A 2 -4.70 7.90 2.72
C ILE A 2 -5.59 8.93 2.02
N LEU A 3 -6.12 9.91 2.76
CA LEU A 3 -7.02 10.94 2.22
C LEU A 3 -6.36 11.73 1.09
N ILE A 4 -5.07 12.08 1.24
CA ILE A 4 -4.30 12.82 0.24
C ILE A 4 -4.20 12.02 -1.06
N ILE A 5 -3.82 10.75 -0.97
CA ILE A 5 -3.67 9.87 -2.13
C ILE A 5 -5.01 9.68 -2.85
N THR A 6 -6.08 9.39 -2.10
CA THR A 6 -7.43 9.24 -2.66
C THR A 6 -7.88 10.50 -3.41
N MET A 7 -7.64 11.69 -2.85
CA MET A 7 -7.97 12.96 -3.51
C MET A 7 -7.16 13.18 -4.79
N GLN A 8 -5.85 12.94 -4.76
CA GLN A 8 -4.94 13.23 -5.86
C GLN A 8 -5.08 12.25 -7.02
N GLN A 9 -5.11 10.95 -6.73
CA GLN A 9 -5.06 9.93 -7.78
C GLN A 9 -6.38 9.80 -8.54
N HIS A 10 -7.51 9.71 -7.85
CA HIS A 10 -8.79 9.50 -8.49
C HIS A 10 -9.45 10.78 -9.01
N GLN A 11 -9.44 11.84 -8.21
CA GLN A 11 -10.24 13.03 -8.50
C GLN A 11 -9.41 14.21 -9.04
N LYS A 12 -8.07 14.08 -9.04
CA LYS A 12 -7.15 15.16 -9.41
C LYS A 12 -7.40 16.44 -8.60
N TYR A 13 -7.80 16.27 -7.33
CA TYR A 13 -7.92 17.36 -6.37
C TYR A 13 -6.59 17.61 -5.68
N PHE A 14 -6.29 18.87 -5.39
CA PHE A 14 -5.08 19.28 -4.70
C PHE A 14 -5.43 19.60 -3.23
N PRO A 15 -5.04 18.75 -2.27
CA PRO A 15 -5.25 19.02 -0.86
C PRO A 15 -4.45 20.25 -0.41
N LEU A 16 -5.04 21.08 0.45
CA LEU A 16 -4.39 22.25 1.00
C LEU A 16 -3.93 22.02 2.44
N PHE A 17 -2.79 22.57 2.76
CA PHE A 17 -2.17 22.47 4.07
C PHE A 17 -2.07 23.87 4.71
N ASP A 18 -2.15 23.95 6.02
CA ASP A 18 -1.92 25.15 6.79
C ASP A 18 -0.41 25.45 6.94
N ASN A 19 -0.08 26.57 7.60
CA ASN A 19 1.30 26.98 7.84
C ASN A 19 2.10 26.01 8.73
N ASN A 20 1.41 25.10 9.44
CA ASN A 20 2.00 24.04 10.26
C ASN A 20 2.09 22.72 9.51
N ASN A 21 1.89 22.71 8.19
CA ASN A 21 1.87 21.53 7.32
C ASN A 21 0.78 20.51 7.71
N LYS A 22 -0.33 20.96 8.30
CA LYS A 22 -1.48 20.12 8.64
C LYS A 22 -2.52 20.22 7.53
N LEU A 23 -3.07 19.08 7.13
CA LEU A 23 -4.14 18.99 6.13
C LEU A 23 -5.36 19.80 6.59
N THR A 24 -5.83 20.71 5.72
CA THR A 24 -7.03 21.50 5.96
C THR A 24 -8.27 20.80 5.42
N ASN A 25 -9.44 21.37 5.65
CA ASN A 25 -10.70 20.96 5.04
C ASN A 25 -10.97 21.62 3.67
N LEU A 26 -9.92 22.16 3.04
CA LEU A 26 -9.98 22.82 1.74
C LEU A 26 -9.21 22.03 0.70
N PHE A 27 -9.65 22.12 -0.53
CA PHE A 27 -8.94 21.57 -1.69
C PHE A 27 -9.09 22.47 -2.91
N LEU A 28 -8.14 22.36 -3.84
CA LEU A 28 -8.22 23.01 -5.14
C LEU A 28 -8.59 21.98 -6.22
N LEU A 29 -9.31 22.43 -7.21
CA LEU A 29 -9.55 21.69 -8.44
C LEU A 29 -9.39 22.62 -9.64
N VAL A 30 -9.07 22.05 -10.80
CA VAL A 30 -9.00 22.75 -12.06
C VAL A 30 -10.23 22.39 -12.88
N ALA A 31 -11.01 23.39 -13.31
CA ALA A 31 -12.19 23.22 -14.14
C ALA A 31 -12.04 23.99 -15.45
N ASN A 32 -12.62 23.45 -16.53
CA ASN A 32 -12.56 24.07 -17.87
C ASN A 32 -13.64 25.16 -18.08
N LEU A 33 -14.54 25.32 -17.12
CA LEU A 33 -15.66 26.26 -17.20
C LEU A 33 -15.65 27.22 -16.01
N SER A 34 -16.18 28.42 -16.21
CA SER A 34 -16.44 29.35 -15.13
C SER A 34 -17.59 28.89 -14.25
N ASP A 35 -17.47 29.04 -12.94
CA ASP A 35 -18.47 28.60 -11.97
C ASP A 35 -19.24 29.76 -11.34
N SER A 36 -19.87 30.59 -12.20
CA SER A 36 -20.61 31.77 -11.76
C SER A 36 -21.78 31.45 -10.81
N LYS A 37 -22.32 30.24 -10.85
CA LYS A 37 -23.43 29.77 -10.01
C LYS A 37 -23.00 28.84 -8.87
N GLY A 38 -21.70 28.51 -8.75
CA GLY A 38 -21.18 27.63 -7.73
C GLY A 38 -21.51 26.13 -7.92
N TYR A 39 -22.04 25.73 -9.07
CA TYR A 39 -22.46 24.35 -9.28
C TYR A 39 -21.28 23.38 -9.39
N ILE A 40 -20.16 23.81 -9.99
CA ILE A 40 -18.94 23.01 -10.09
C ILE A 40 -18.37 22.78 -8.69
N LYS A 41 -18.27 23.84 -7.87
CA LYS A 41 -17.83 23.74 -6.47
C LYS A 41 -18.71 22.77 -5.67
N ILE A 42 -20.02 22.94 -5.69
CA ILE A 42 -20.97 22.11 -4.93
C ILE A 42 -20.93 20.65 -5.43
N GLY A 43 -20.86 20.43 -6.74
CA GLY A 43 -20.78 19.09 -7.32
C GLY A 43 -19.52 18.34 -6.88
N ASN A 44 -18.36 19.00 -6.98
CA ASN A 44 -17.08 18.40 -6.56
C ASN A 44 -17.00 18.19 -5.04
N GLN A 45 -17.58 19.08 -4.24
CA GLN A 45 -17.64 18.87 -2.78
C GLN A 45 -18.44 17.60 -2.45
N ARG A 46 -19.59 17.37 -3.08
CA ARG A 46 -20.37 16.14 -2.88
C ARG A 46 -19.60 14.88 -3.29
N VAL A 47 -18.87 14.94 -4.41
CA VAL A 47 -18.05 13.80 -4.87
C VAL A 47 -16.97 13.46 -3.85
N ILE A 48 -16.23 14.46 -3.35
CA ILE A 48 -15.18 14.20 -2.37
C ILE A 48 -15.73 13.69 -1.05
N GLU A 49 -16.85 14.26 -0.56
CA GLU A 49 -17.54 13.80 0.66
C GLU A 49 -17.94 12.33 0.56
N ALA A 50 -18.53 11.90 -0.56
CA ALA A 50 -18.88 10.50 -0.81
C ALA A 50 -17.64 9.60 -0.80
N ARG A 51 -16.58 9.96 -1.55
CA ARG A 51 -15.33 9.19 -1.61
C ARG A 51 -14.62 9.06 -0.26
N LEU A 52 -14.58 10.13 0.52
CA LEU A 52 -13.97 10.08 1.85
C LEU A 52 -14.82 9.25 2.83
N SER A 53 -16.14 9.28 2.69
CA SER A 53 -17.05 8.44 3.47
C SER A 53 -16.85 6.95 3.14
N ASP A 54 -16.74 6.59 1.87
CA ASP A 54 -16.46 5.23 1.41
C ASP A 54 -15.10 4.74 1.92
N ALA A 55 -14.06 5.57 1.77
CA ALA A 55 -12.72 5.23 2.27
C ALA A 55 -12.73 5.00 3.79
N LYS A 56 -13.46 5.83 4.55
CA LYS A 56 -13.62 5.65 5.99
C LYS A 56 -14.37 4.37 6.33
N PHE A 57 -15.44 4.06 5.62
CA PHE A 57 -16.22 2.82 5.82
C PHE A 57 -15.33 1.59 5.61
N PHE A 58 -14.59 1.52 4.50
CA PHE A 58 -13.68 0.41 4.23
C PHE A 58 -12.53 0.34 5.24
N TRP A 59 -11.99 1.48 5.67
CA TRP A 59 -11.00 1.53 6.74
C TRP A 59 -11.54 0.90 8.03
N ASP A 60 -12.69 1.35 8.51
CA ASP A 60 -13.29 0.85 9.75
C ASP A 60 -13.62 -0.65 9.67
N LYS A 61 -14.01 -1.15 8.50
CA LYS A 61 -14.25 -2.57 8.23
C LYS A 61 -12.96 -3.39 8.20
N ASN A 62 -11.91 -2.91 7.54
CA ASN A 62 -10.73 -3.70 7.26
C ASN A 62 -9.67 -3.65 8.38
N LYS A 63 -9.56 -2.56 9.16
CA LYS A 63 -8.55 -2.42 10.24
C LYS A 63 -8.64 -3.52 11.31
N THR A 64 -9.83 -4.11 11.51
CA THR A 64 -10.06 -5.20 12.45
C THR A 64 -9.76 -6.59 11.88
N GLN A 65 -9.54 -6.70 10.58
CA GLN A 65 -9.25 -7.97 9.91
C GLN A 65 -7.80 -8.37 10.14
N ASN A 66 -7.59 -9.54 10.77
CA ASN A 66 -6.24 -10.03 11.07
C ASN A 66 -5.41 -10.20 9.81
N LEU A 67 -4.32 -9.43 9.69
CA LEU A 67 -3.47 -9.35 8.49
C LEU A 67 -2.84 -10.71 8.14
N VAL A 68 -2.42 -11.48 9.15
CA VAL A 68 -1.84 -12.82 8.94
C VAL A 68 -2.88 -13.78 8.35
N LYS A 69 -4.14 -13.71 8.82
CA LYS A 69 -5.22 -14.55 8.26
C LYS A 69 -5.58 -14.16 6.83
N GLN A 70 -5.40 -12.89 6.44
CA GLN A 70 -5.65 -12.43 5.08
C GLN A 70 -4.67 -13.08 4.08
N VAL A 71 -3.45 -13.46 4.47
CA VAL A 71 -2.49 -14.17 3.61
C VAL A 71 -3.13 -15.41 2.98
N GLY A 72 -3.96 -16.15 3.73
CA GLY A 72 -4.67 -17.32 3.21
C GLY A 72 -5.61 -17.02 2.03
N LYS A 73 -6.20 -15.82 1.98
CA LYS A 73 -7.10 -15.39 0.90
C LYS A 73 -6.36 -15.05 -0.40
N LEU A 74 -5.04 -14.79 -0.34
CA LEU A 74 -4.20 -14.57 -1.52
C LEU A 74 -4.16 -15.76 -2.48
N LYS A 75 -4.62 -16.95 -2.07
CA LYS A 75 -4.83 -18.11 -2.93
C LYS A 75 -5.84 -17.84 -4.05
N ASN A 76 -6.78 -16.92 -3.82
CA ASN A 76 -7.82 -16.56 -4.77
C ASN A 76 -7.40 -15.42 -5.71
N LEU A 77 -6.19 -14.88 -5.54
CA LEU A 77 -5.68 -13.78 -6.35
C LEU A 77 -4.49 -14.26 -7.18
N THR A 78 -4.67 -14.39 -8.48
CA THR A 78 -3.62 -14.78 -9.42
C THR A 78 -2.55 -13.71 -9.48
N PHE A 79 -1.28 -14.09 -9.30
CA PHE A 79 -0.15 -13.20 -9.56
C PHE A 79 0.21 -13.22 -11.04
N PHE A 80 0.53 -14.42 -11.57
CA PHE A 80 0.77 -14.66 -12.99
C PHE A 80 0.56 -16.15 -13.27
N ASN A 81 -0.03 -16.51 -14.43
CA ASN A 81 -0.44 -17.90 -14.70
C ASN A 81 0.66 -18.93 -14.44
N GLN A 82 1.89 -18.69 -14.90
CA GLN A 82 3.02 -19.61 -14.74
C GLN A 82 3.73 -19.48 -13.39
N LEU A 83 3.48 -18.41 -12.65
CA LEU A 83 4.10 -18.13 -11.33
C LEU A 83 3.13 -18.36 -10.15
N GLY A 84 1.88 -18.72 -10.45
CA GLY A 84 0.85 -19.04 -9.47
C GLY A 84 0.15 -17.83 -8.87
N THR A 85 -0.34 -18.00 -7.65
CA THR A 85 -1.10 -16.98 -6.90
C THR A 85 -0.20 -16.05 -6.09
N PHE A 86 -0.76 -14.95 -5.57
CA PHE A 86 -0.05 -14.11 -4.60
C PHE A 86 0.27 -14.87 -3.31
N TYR A 87 -0.49 -15.91 -2.96
CA TYR A 87 -0.12 -16.81 -1.87
C TYR A 87 1.18 -17.56 -2.17
N ASP A 88 1.28 -18.18 -3.35
CA ASP A 88 2.50 -18.89 -3.78
C ASP A 88 3.69 -17.94 -3.79
N ARG A 89 3.48 -16.71 -4.24
CA ARG A 89 4.48 -15.65 -4.19
C ARG A 89 4.92 -15.38 -2.75
N THR A 90 4.01 -15.17 -1.80
CA THR A 90 4.40 -14.91 -0.40
C THR A 90 5.19 -16.07 0.20
N GLN A 91 4.91 -17.33 -0.20
CA GLN A 91 5.73 -18.47 0.23
C GLN A 91 7.15 -18.41 -0.33
N ARG A 92 7.34 -17.98 -1.59
CA ARG A 92 8.69 -17.77 -2.17
C ARG A 92 9.43 -16.62 -1.46
N LEU A 93 8.75 -15.49 -1.26
CA LEU A 93 9.33 -14.34 -0.52
C LEU A 93 9.79 -14.75 0.88
N ARG A 94 8.99 -15.53 1.61
CA ARG A 94 9.36 -16.03 2.93
C ARG A 94 10.59 -16.94 2.91
N LYS A 95 10.72 -17.82 1.90
CA LYS A 95 11.92 -18.66 1.73
C LYS A 95 13.17 -17.82 1.45
N LEU A 96 13.06 -16.81 0.58
CA LEU A 96 14.15 -15.89 0.28
C LEU A 96 14.51 -15.03 1.51
N ALA A 97 13.54 -14.68 2.35
CA ALA A 97 13.76 -13.89 3.56
C ALA A 97 14.78 -14.53 4.50
N SER A 98 14.73 -15.86 4.67
CA SER A 98 15.70 -16.60 5.47
C SER A 98 17.14 -16.43 4.94
N LEU A 99 17.33 -16.58 3.62
CA LEU A 99 18.63 -16.45 2.98
C LEU A 99 19.18 -15.02 3.04
N VAL A 100 18.35 -14.03 2.72
CA VAL A 100 18.74 -12.62 2.69
C VAL A 100 19.05 -12.10 4.10
N SER A 101 18.26 -12.49 5.11
CA SER A 101 18.53 -12.07 6.48
C SER A 101 19.85 -12.62 7.03
N ASP A 102 20.19 -13.87 6.72
CA ASP A 102 21.47 -14.46 7.11
C ASP A 102 22.65 -13.75 6.42
N GLN A 103 22.55 -13.43 5.13
CA GLN A 103 23.57 -12.71 4.36
C GLN A 103 23.80 -11.27 4.85
N LEU A 104 22.72 -10.57 5.23
CA LEU A 104 22.77 -9.17 5.65
C LEU A 104 22.87 -8.99 7.17
N ASN A 105 22.97 -10.09 7.93
CA ASN A 105 22.99 -10.08 9.40
C ASN A 105 21.83 -9.30 10.01
N LEU A 106 20.61 -9.52 9.48
CA LEU A 106 19.37 -8.88 9.93
C LEU A 106 18.57 -9.82 10.86
N ASN A 107 17.63 -9.23 11.61
CA ASN A 107 16.69 -10.03 12.40
C ASN A 107 15.81 -10.87 11.47
N LYS A 108 16.08 -12.17 11.40
CA LYS A 108 15.44 -13.15 10.51
C LYS A 108 13.93 -13.20 10.71
N GLU A 109 13.48 -13.25 11.97
CA GLU A 109 12.07 -13.32 12.31
C GLU A 109 11.29 -12.11 11.73
N LYS A 110 11.85 -10.90 11.88
CA LYS A 110 11.22 -9.70 11.36
C LYS A 110 11.16 -9.67 9.83
N VAL A 111 12.23 -10.08 9.15
CA VAL A 111 12.26 -10.14 7.68
C VAL A 111 11.26 -11.19 7.17
N GLU A 112 11.18 -12.35 7.81
CA GLU A 112 10.23 -13.42 7.46
C GLU A 112 8.78 -12.99 7.68
N ILE A 113 8.47 -12.36 8.81
CA ILE A 113 7.11 -11.84 9.09
C ILE A 113 6.75 -10.80 8.03
N ALA A 114 7.58 -9.77 7.82
CA ALA A 114 7.31 -8.73 6.84
C ALA A 114 7.10 -9.30 5.43
N SER A 115 7.98 -10.22 4.99
CA SER A 115 7.87 -10.87 3.68
C SER A 115 6.61 -11.72 3.53
N SER A 116 6.11 -12.32 4.62
CA SER A 116 4.91 -13.17 4.58
C SER A 116 3.62 -12.37 4.49
N ILE A 117 3.58 -11.16 5.04
CA ILE A 117 2.36 -10.34 5.12
C ILE A 117 2.35 -9.12 4.20
N CYS A 118 3.46 -8.81 3.51
CA CYS A 118 3.60 -7.57 2.72
C CYS A 118 2.61 -7.44 1.56
N LYS A 119 1.95 -8.51 1.16
CA LYS A 119 0.90 -8.52 0.12
C LYS A 119 -0.50 -8.76 0.68
N ALA A 120 -0.64 -8.89 2.01
CA ALA A 120 -1.91 -9.28 2.62
C ALA A 120 -3.02 -8.23 2.48
N ASP A 121 -2.68 -6.98 2.27
CA ASP A 121 -3.63 -5.89 2.05
C ASP A 121 -4.31 -5.92 0.67
N LEU A 122 -3.74 -6.64 -0.30
CA LEU A 122 -4.32 -6.80 -1.65
C LEU A 122 -5.72 -7.45 -1.66
N VAL A 123 -6.06 -8.20 -0.61
CA VAL A 123 -7.38 -8.82 -0.45
C VAL A 123 -8.32 -8.03 0.45
N SER A 124 -7.96 -6.81 0.83
CA SER A 124 -8.85 -5.91 1.55
C SER A 124 -9.80 -5.20 0.60
N ASP A 125 -11.03 -4.94 1.07
CA ASP A 125 -12.02 -4.18 0.28
C ASP A 125 -11.48 -2.79 -0.07
N LEU A 126 -10.70 -2.18 0.85
CA LEU A 126 -10.15 -0.83 0.65
C LEU A 126 -9.13 -0.79 -0.48
N VAL A 127 -8.20 -1.76 -0.57
CA VAL A 127 -7.25 -1.83 -1.69
C VAL A 127 -7.94 -2.29 -2.98
N GLY A 128 -9.00 -3.09 -2.88
CA GLY A 128 -9.84 -3.45 -4.02
C GLY A 128 -10.51 -2.24 -4.68
N GLU A 129 -11.00 -1.29 -3.88
CA GLU A 129 -11.62 -0.04 -4.36
C GLU A 129 -10.58 1.04 -4.72
N TYR A 130 -9.44 1.07 -3.99
CA TYR A 130 -8.37 2.05 -4.16
C TYR A 130 -7.02 1.35 -4.33
N PRO A 131 -6.72 0.79 -5.52
CA PRO A 131 -5.50 0.01 -5.77
C PRO A 131 -4.18 0.76 -5.51
N GLU A 132 -4.19 2.07 -5.64
CA GLU A 132 -3.03 2.94 -5.35
C GLU A 132 -2.65 2.97 -3.86
N LEU A 133 -3.52 2.48 -2.99
CA LEU A 133 -3.26 2.37 -1.55
C LEU A 133 -2.58 1.05 -1.17
N GLN A 134 -2.28 0.17 -2.13
CA GLN A 134 -1.57 -1.08 -1.84
C GLN A 134 -0.23 -0.81 -1.14
N GLY A 135 0.11 -1.62 -0.17
CA GLY A 135 1.28 -1.43 0.70
C GLY A 135 1.06 -0.38 1.79
N ILE A 136 0.51 0.79 1.43
CA ILE A 136 0.20 1.85 2.41
C ILE A 136 -0.85 1.34 3.41
N MET A 137 -1.89 0.70 2.92
CA MET A 137 -2.92 0.13 3.80
C MET A 137 -2.37 -1.01 4.64
N GLY A 138 -1.56 -1.89 4.04
CA GLY A 138 -0.89 -2.94 4.77
C GLY A 138 -0.04 -2.43 5.93
N LYS A 139 0.70 -1.33 5.73
CA LYS A 139 1.44 -0.63 6.79
C LYS A 139 0.51 -0.19 7.93
N TYR A 140 -0.58 0.51 7.61
CA TYR A 140 -1.50 1.01 8.62
C TYR A 140 -2.24 -0.12 9.36
N PHE A 141 -2.66 -1.17 8.65
CA PHE A 141 -3.25 -2.34 9.30
C PHE A 141 -2.26 -3.05 10.23
N ALA A 142 -0.97 -3.13 9.85
CA ALA A 142 0.06 -3.69 10.71
C ALA A 142 0.29 -2.85 11.97
N ILE A 143 0.32 -1.53 11.85
CA ILE A 143 0.43 -0.61 12.99
C ILE A 143 -0.75 -0.79 13.96
N GLU A 144 -1.99 -0.79 13.45
CA GLU A 144 -3.20 -0.99 14.26
C GLU A 144 -3.23 -2.35 14.97
N GLN A 145 -2.59 -3.37 14.40
CA GLN A 145 -2.50 -4.72 14.98
C GLN A 145 -1.26 -4.92 15.85
N GLY A 146 -0.48 -3.87 16.13
CA GLY A 146 0.64 -3.89 17.06
C GLY A 146 1.92 -4.55 16.51
N PHE A 147 2.07 -4.70 15.20
CA PHE A 147 3.34 -5.12 14.63
C PHE A 147 4.43 -4.08 14.88
N ALA A 148 5.68 -4.54 14.99
CA ALA A 148 6.82 -3.66 15.16
C ALA A 148 6.92 -2.65 13.99
N GLU A 149 7.39 -1.45 14.28
CA GLU A 149 7.44 -0.34 13.33
C GLU A 149 8.22 -0.70 12.06
N ASP A 150 9.35 -1.37 12.18
CA ASP A 150 10.19 -1.79 11.07
C ASP A 150 9.49 -2.82 10.15
N ILE A 151 8.68 -3.72 10.71
CA ILE A 151 7.83 -4.65 9.94
C ILE A 151 6.74 -3.87 9.21
N SER A 152 6.05 -2.97 9.91
CA SER A 152 4.96 -2.18 9.33
C SER A 152 5.43 -1.31 8.18
N PHE A 153 6.57 -0.64 8.32
CA PHE A 153 7.16 0.15 7.23
C PHE A 153 7.63 -0.72 6.07
N ALA A 154 8.18 -1.90 6.32
CA ALA A 154 8.60 -2.80 5.25
C ALA A 154 7.43 -3.20 4.33
N ILE A 155 6.19 -3.24 4.85
CA ILE A 155 4.99 -3.53 4.05
C ILE A 155 4.72 -2.42 3.02
N SER A 156 4.93 -1.15 3.33
CA SER A 156 4.79 -0.07 2.34
C SER A 156 6.02 0.06 1.46
N ASP A 157 7.19 0.02 2.06
CA ASP A 157 8.44 0.41 1.43
C ASP A 157 8.97 -0.64 0.42
N HIS A 158 8.52 -1.90 0.51
CA HIS A 158 8.99 -2.94 -0.42
C HIS A 158 8.59 -2.68 -1.88
N TYR A 159 7.62 -1.80 -2.13
CA TYR A 159 7.30 -1.35 -3.48
C TYR A 159 8.35 -0.39 -4.05
N LEU A 160 9.14 0.28 -3.18
CA LEU A 160 10.19 1.20 -3.62
C LEU A 160 11.41 0.45 -4.20
N PRO A 161 12.14 1.06 -5.14
CA PRO A 161 11.76 2.24 -5.91
C PRO A 161 10.61 1.95 -6.88
N ILE A 162 9.69 2.91 -7.06
CA ILE A 162 8.58 2.78 -8.01
C ILE A 162 9.04 3.18 -9.44
N GLY A 163 10.05 4.03 -9.53
CA GLY A 163 10.60 4.52 -10.79
C GLY A 163 12.01 5.07 -10.62
N ILE A 164 12.63 5.48 -11.73
CA ILE A 164 14.05 5.90 -11.80
C ILE A 164 14.41 6.99 -10.79
N ASN A 165 13.50 7.93 -10.55
CA ASN A 165 13.74 9.07 -9.65
C ASN A 165 13.04 8.92 -8.29
N SER A 166 12.53 7.74 -7.95
CA SER A 166 11.87 7.52 -6.66
C SER A 166 12.87 7.17 -5.57
N ASP A 167 12.50 7.47 -4.33
CA ASP A 167 13.26 7.06 -3.17
C ASP A 167 13.44 5.53 -3.13
N VAL A 168 14.52 5.10 -2.46
CA VAL A 168 14.76 3.70 -2.11
C VAL A 168 14.41 3.47 -0.63
N PRO A 169 14.10 2.23 -0.20
CA PRO A 169 13.88 1.94 1.20
C PRO A 169 15.10 2.31 2.05
N LYS A 170 14.89 3.11 3.11
CA LYS A 170 15.97 3.59 3.99
C LYS A 170 16.21 2.69 5.20
N LYS A 171 15.17 1.96 5.65
CA LYS A 171 15.26 1.05 6.81
C LYS A 171 15.78 -0.33 6.36
N PRO A 172 16.68 -0.98 7.13
CA PRO A 172 17.29 -2.26 6.71
C PRO A 172 16.27 -3.38 6.41
N ILE A 173 15.24 -3.54 7.24
CA ILE A 173 14.18 -4.55 7.02
C ILE A 173 13.39 -4.20 5.74
N SER A 174 13.02 -2.94 5.54
CA SER A 174 12.35 -2.48 4.31
C SER A 174 13.19 -2.77 3.07
N ALA A 175 14.49 -2.46 3.11
CA ALA A 175 15.40 -2.71 1.99
C ALA A 175 15.52 -4.21 1.67
N ALA A 176 15.64 -5.05 2.71
CA ALA A 176 15.69 -6.50 2.54
C ALA A 176 14.42 -7.03 1.85
N VAL A 177 13.23 -6.65 2.34
CA VAL A 177 11.95 -7.09 1.76
C VAL A 177 11.79 -6.57 0.32
N ALA A 178 12.23 -5.34 0.03
CA ALA A 178 12.21 -4.80 -1.33
C ALA A 178 13.12 -5.58 -2.29
N VAL A 179 14.34 -5.94 -1.85
CA VAL A 179 15.26 -6.79 -2.64
C VAL A 179 14.66 -8.16 -2.87
N ILE A 180 14.09 -8.80 -1.85
CA ILE A 180 13.43 -10.11 -1.94
C ILE A 180 12.29 -10.07 -2.97
N ASP A 181 11.40 -9.06 -2.87
CA ASP A 181 10.25 -8.91 -3.78
C ASP A 181 10.68 -8.70 -5.23
N LYS A 182 11.70 -7.88 -5.46
CA LYS A 182 12.22 -7.61 -6.81
C LYS A 182 12.99 -8.80 -7.37
N THR A 183 13.72 -9.52 -6.54
CA THR A 183 14.43 -10.76 -6.95
C THR A 183 13.44 -11.83 -7.40
N ASP A 184 12.33 -12.05 -6.63
CA ASP A 184 11.27 -12.98 -7.05
C ASP A 184 10.67 -12.60 -8.40
N ASN A 185 10.44 -11.30 -8.65
CA ASN A 185 9.97 -10.81 -9.94
C ASN A 185 10.98 -11.10 -11.06
N LEU A 186 12.24 -10.71 -10.89
CA LEU A 186 13.26 -10.86 -11.93
C LEU A 186 13.46 -12.35 -12.26
N VAL A 187 13.68 -13.19 -11.25
CA VAL A 187 13.89 -14.62 -11.45
C VAL A 187 12.64 -15.28 -12.04
N GLY A 188 11.46 -14.90 -11.55
CA GLY A 188 10.21 -15.44 -12.07
C GLY A 188 9.97 -15.10 -13.53
N PHE A 189 10.02 -13.83 -13.90
CA PHE A 189 9.69 -13.39 -15.27
C PHE A 189 10.78 -13.68 -16.31
N PHE A 190 12.04 -13.83 -15.92
CA PHE A 190 13.10 -14.28 -16.84
C PHE A 190 13.23 -15.81 -16.89
N GLY A 191 12.58 -16.55 -15.99
CA GLY A 191 12.61 -18.01 -15.90
C GLY A 191 11.47 -18.73 -16.63
N ILE A 192 10.51 -17.96 -17.22
CA ILE A 192 9.33 -18.50 -17.92
C ILE A 192 9.36 -18.22 -19.41
#